data_d31d172bbcd9b2fdc662ec50a35f165d
#
_entry.id   d31d172bbcd9b2fdc662ec50a35f165d
#
_cell.length_a   1.000
_cell.length_b   1.000
_cell.length_c   1.000
_cell.angle_alpha   90.00
_cell.angle_beta   90.00
_cell.angle_gamma   90.00
#
_symmetry.space_group_name_H-M   'P 1'
#
loop_
_entity.id
_entity.type
_entity.pdbx_description
1 polymer ?
#
loop_
_entity_poly.entity_id
_entity_poly.type
_entity_poly.pdbx_seq_one_letter_code
_entity_poly.pdbx_strand_id
1 'polypeptide(L)'
;MSFDPVSRLDGKVAVITGGLGAIGYASARRLAALGATCVLLHRKSDDAQARAAALPADQGQQHGALRADIIDSASLHAAAEQVKATHGRCDILVNSAGHTRPVAAADLDGLTDELIDELLKANFRGVFATIRAFAPLLKASGDGLIVNVSSIAGFTGVGSNLAYVAAKAGLDVVGDALAKALAPAVRVVSVSPGAVESAFVPGRGDEFKGKMAATTPLGRIGLPEDVAATIEALSTTLRFVTGTRIVVDGGRHL
;
A
#
# COMPACT_ATOMS: atom_id res chain seq x y z
N MET A 1 -7.98 -28.97 -14.36
CA MET A 1 -6.99 -27.88 -14.16
C MET A 1 -6.20 -28.22 -12.92
N SER A 2 -4.90 -28.47 -13.02
CA SER A 2 -4.05 -28.64 -11.84
C SER A 2 -3.93 -27.29 -11.15
N PHE A 3 -4.25 -27.23 -9.87
CA PHE A 3 -4.00 -26.08 -9.05
C PHE A 3 -2.49 -26.04 -8.76
N ASP A 4 -1.76 -25.25 -9.53
CA ASP A 4 -0.35 -25.00 -9.27
C ASP A 4 -0.24 -23.65 -8.55
N PRO A 5 0.03 -23.64 -7.23
CA PRO A 5 0.15 -22.41 -6.50
C PRO A 5 1.37 -21.64 -7.02
N VAL A 6 1.14 -20.41 -7.51
CA VAL A 6 2.25 -19.52 -7.85
C VAL A 6 3.02 -19.22 -6.57
N SER A 7 4.13 -19.91 -6.38
CA SER A 7 4.98 -19.73 -5.20
C SER A 7 6.09 -18.70 -5.40
N ARG A 8 6.31 -18.26 -6.66
CA ARG A 8 7.38 -17.33 -7.02
C ARG A 8 6.88 -16.23 -7.96
N LEU A 9 7.63 -15.12 -7.96
CA LEU A 9 7.36 -13.91 -8.74
C LEU A 9 8.49 -13.57 -9.71
N ASP A 10 9.24 -14.57 -10.17
CA ASP A 10 10.36 -14.38 -11.09
C ASP A 10 9.89 -13.67 -12.37
N GLY A 11 10.62 -12.64 -12.77
CA GLY A 11 10.29 -11.82 -13.93
C GLY A 11 9.11 -10.87 -13.75
N LYS A 12 8.47 -10.82 -12.57
CA LYS A 12 7.44 -9.84 -12.22
C LYS A 12 8.07 -8.55 -11.71
N VAL A 13 7.40 -7.43 -11.99
CA VAL A 13 7.80 -6.09 -11.51
C VAL A 13 6.74 -5.56 -10.55
N ALA A 14 7.16 -5.25 -9.32
CA ALA A 14 6.35 -4.65 -8.28
C ALA A 14 6.74 -3.20 -8.07
N VAL A 15 5.79 -2.29 -8.20
CA VAL A 15 5.94 -0.85 -7.90
C VAL A 15 5.28 -0.57 -6.56
N ILE A 16 5.99 0.06 -5.63
CA ILE A 16 5.53 0.28 -4.27
C ILE A 16 5.63 1.78 -3.94
N THR A 17 4.48 2.47 -3.82
CA THR A 17 4.46 3.84 -3.29
C THR A 17 4.70 3.83 -1.79
N GLY A 18 5.42 4.83 -1.28
CA GLY A 18 5.86 4.78 0.12
C GLY A 18 6.76 3.59 0.42
N GLY A 19 7.52 3.13 -0.59
CA GLY A 19 8.36 1.93 -0.54
C GLY A 19 9.48 1.96 0.51
N LEU A 20 9.78 3.13 1.08
CA LEU A 20 10.72 3.29 2.19
C LEU A 20 10.03 3.35 3.57
N GLY A 21 8.69 3.39 3.61
CA GLY A 21 7.90 3.30 4.83
C GLY A 21 7.86 1.87 5.38
N ALA A 22 7.38 1.71 6.63
CA ALA A 22 7.41 0.42 7.32
C ALA A 22 6.70 -0.70 6.52
N ILE A 23 5.43 -0.50 6.17
CA ILE A 23 4.64 -1.51 5.42
C ILE A 23 5.16 -1.67 3.99
N GLY A 24 5.45 -0.54 3.30
CA GLY A 24 5.93 -0.57 1.91
C GLY A 24 7.26 -1.32 1.78
N TYR A 25 8.20 -1.06 2.68
CA TYR A 25 9.51 -1.73 2.65
C TYR A 25 9.45 -3.21 3.05
N ALA A 26 8.63 -3.56 4.07
CA ALA A 26 8.38 -4.94 4.42
C ALA A 26 7.75 -5.72 3.25
N SER A 27 6.79 -5.10 2.53
CA SER A 27 6.20 -5.68 1.32
C SER A 27 7.23 -5.88 0.21
N ALA A 28 8.08 -4.87 -0.04
CA ALA A 28 9.14 -4.98 -1.03
C ALA A 28 10.11 -6.11 -0.72
N ARG A 29 10.53 -6.28 0.54
CA ARG A 29 11.42 -7.37 0.98
C ARG A 29 10.81 -8.75 0.71
N ARG A 30 9.53 -8.94 1.03
CA ARG A 30 8.84 -10.22 0.82
C ARG A 30 8.66 -10.53 -0.68
N LEU A 31 8.21 -9.56 -1.48
CA LEU A 31 8.06 -9.73 -2.92
C LEU A 31 9.40 -9.98 -3.62
N ALA A 32 10.46 -9.26 -3.21
CA ALA A 32 11.82 -9.45 -3.71
C ALA A 32 12.37 -10.85 -3.39
N ALA A 33 12.17 -11.35 -2.16
CA ALA A 33 12.57 -12.70 -1.77
C ALA A 33 11.89 -13.81 -2.61
N LEU A 34 10.71 -13.52 -3.17
CA LEU A 34 10.00 -14.40 -4.09
C LEU A 34 10.41 -14.23 -5.57
N GLY A 35 11.35 -13.33 -5.87
CA GLY A 35 11.89 -13.15 -7.20
C GLY A 35 11.36 -11.92 -7.95
N ALA A 36 10.46 -11.13 -7.38
CA ALA A 36 10.01 -9.90 -8.02
C ALA A 36 11.10 -8.83 -8.06
N THR A 37 11.20 -8.11 -9.17
CA THR A 37 11.93 -6.84 -9.21
C THR A 37 11.07 -5.75 -8.57
N CYS A 38 11.61 -5.08 -7.56
CA CYS A 38 10.88 -4.04 -6.82
C CYS A 38 11.39 -2.64 -7.19
N VAL A 39 10.45 -1.73 -7.47
CA VAL A 39 10.71 -0.31 -7.69
C VAL A 39 10.04 0.48 -6.57
N LEU A 40 10.87 1.11 -5.72
CA LEU A 40 10.41 1.85 -4.55
C LEU A 40 10.15 3.31 -4.94
N LEU A 41 8.88 3.74 -4.92
CA LEU A 41 8.56 5.15 -5.12
C LEU A 41 8.65 5.89 -3.78
N HIS A 42 9.37 7.01 -3.78
CA HIS A 42 9.59 7.84 -2.60
C HIS A 42 9.51 9.33 -2.92
N ARG A 43 9.08 10.14 -1.97
CA ARG A 43 8.98 11.59 -2.16
C ARG A 43 10.34 12.28 -1.99
N LYS A 44 11.06 11.93 -0.93
CA LYS A 44 12.33 12.56 -0.58
C LYS A 44 13.12 11.61 0.34
N SER A 45 14.22 11.08 -0.15
CA SER A 45 15.18 10.29 0.64
C SER A 45 16.49 10.19 -0.12
N ASP A 46 17.59 10.42 0.57
CA ASP A 46 18.92 10.35 -0.02
C ASP A 46 19.46 8.91 0.00
N ASP A 47 18.90 8.03 0.84
CA ASP A 47 19.31 6.62 0.97
C ASP A 47 18.41 5.64 0.16
N ALA A 48 17.46 6.16 -0.62
CA ALA A 48 16.46 5.35 -1.31
C ALA A 48 17.07 4.27 -2.20
N GLN A 49 18.09 4.63 -2.97
CA GLN A 49 18.75 3.68 -3.88
C GLN A 49 19.51 2.62 -3.11
N ALA A 50 20.20 2.99 -2.03
CA ALA A 50 20.90 2.04 -1.16
C ALA A 50 19.92 1.04 -0.51
N ARG A 51 18.74 1.52 -0.08
CA ARG A 51 17.70 0.65 0.48
C ARG A 51 17.07 -0.27 -0.57
N ALA A 52 16.91 0.20 -1.80
CA ALA A 52 16.45 -0.66 -2.89
C ALA A 52 17.49 -1.75 -3.20
N ALA A 53 18.77 -1.40 -3.25
CA ALA A 53 19.86 -2.34 -3.48
C ALA A 53 20.04 -3.37 -2.35
N ALA A 54 19.58 -3.07 -1.13
CA ALA A 54 19.61 -3.99 0.01
C ALA A 54 18.45 -5.01 0.04
N LEU A 55 17.51 -4.97 -0.94
CA LEU A 55 16.47 -5.98 -1.06
C LEU A 55 17.06 -7.32 -1.53
N PRO A 56 16.45 -8.48 -1.14
CA PRO A 56 16.87 -9.79 -1.64
C PRO A 56 16.89 -9.84 -3.17
N ALA A 57 17.99 -10.29 -3.77
CA ALA A 57 18.20 -10.35 -5.23
C ALA A 57 18.77 -11.70 -5.70
N ASP A 58 18.32 -12.80 -5.07
CA ASP A 58 18.84 -14.16 -5.29
C ASP A 58 18.65 -14.68 -6.73
N GLN A 59 17.77 -14.03 -7.51
CA GLN A 59 17.51 -14.36 -8.91
C GLN A 59 18.07 -13.30 -9.88
N GLY A 60 18.99 -12.45 -9.42
CA GLY A 60 19.60 -11.40 -10.23
C GLY A 60 18.68 -10.19 -10.51
N GLN A 61 17.63 -10.01 -9.68
CA GLN A 61 16.74 -8.85 -9.80
C GLN A 61 17.52 -7.55 -9.64
N GLN A 62 17.18 -6.56 -10.45
CA GLN A 62 17.72 -5.20 -10.33
C GLN A 62 16.65 -4.30 -9.73
N HIS A 63 16.64 -4.20 -8.41
CA HIS A 63 15.74 -3.30 -7.69
C HIS A 63 16.16 -1.84 -7.88
N GLY A 64 15.17 -0.94 -7.81
CA GLY A 64 15.42 0.49 -7.99
C GLY A 64 14.56 1.35 -7.07
N ALA A 65 14.93 2.61 -6.96
CA ALA A 65 14.13 3.63 -6.30
C ALA A 65 13.93 4.81 -7.25
N LEU A 66 12.70 5.33 -7.31
CA LEU A 66 12.36 6.47 -8.13
C LEU A 66 11.69 7.55 -7.28
N ARG A 67 12.10 8.80 -7.51
CA ARG A 67 11.45 9.93 -6.86
C ARG A 67 10.10 10.19 -7.53
N ALA A 68 9.03 10.07 -6.75
CA ALA A 68 7.67 10.40 -7.18
C ALA A 68 6.85 10.91 -6.00
N ASP A 69 6.15 12.02 -6.18
CA ASP A 69 5.19 12.52 -5.20
C ASP A 69 3.78 12.14 -5.63
N ILE A 70 3.08 11.38 -4.77
CA ILE A 70 1.72 10.91 -5.07
C ILE A 70 0.71 12.05 -5.26
N ILE A 71 1.01 13.25 -4.75
CA ILE A 71 0.15 14.41 -4.95
C ILE A 71 0.45 15.19 -6.24
N ASP A 72 1.52 14.82 -6.95
CA ASP A 72 1.91 15.37 -8.25
C ASP A 72 1.72 14.34 -9.36
N SER A 73 0.68 14.52 -10.17
CA SER A 73 0.36 13.60 -11.26
C SER A 73 1.44 13.56 -12.34
N ALA A 74 2.17 14.67 -12.58
CA ALA A 74 3.24 14.68 -13.56
C ALA A 74 4.41 13.82 -13.13
N SER A 75 4.80 13.87 -11.83
CA SER A 75 5.85 13.01 -11.30
C SER A 75 5.48 11.53 -11.33
N LEU A 76 4.19 11.20 -11.14
CA LEU A 76 3.70 9.83 -11.24
C LEU A 76 3.74 9.29 -12.67
N HIS A 77 3.35 10.11 -13.66
CA HIS A 77 3.47 9.74 -15.07
C HIS A 77 4.93 9.55 -15.49
N ALA A 78 5.83 10.45 -15.07
CA ALA A 78 7.27 10.30 -15.32
C ALA A 78 7.82 9.00 -14.71
N ALA A 79 7.42 8.65 -13.47
CA ALA A 79 7.82 7.39 -12.85
C ALA A 79 7.29 6.17 -13.61
N ALA A 80 6.04 6.20 -14.09
CA ALA A 80 5.47 5.11 -14.88
C ALA A 80 6.20 4.93 -16.22
N GLU A 81 6.52 6.02 -16.93
CA GLU A 81 7.32 5.96 -18.17
C GLU A 81 8.73 5.44 -17.90
N GLN A 82 9.36 5.81 -16.78
CA GLN A 82 10.67 5.29 -16.42
C GLN A 82 10.63 3.79 -16.10
N VAL A 83 9.60 3.30 -15.35
CA VAL A 83 9.39 1.87 -15.11
C VAL A 83 9.18 1.13 -16.43
N LYS A 84 8.40 1.71 -17.36
CA LYS A 84 8.19 1.15 -18.70
C LYS A 84 9.49 1.06 -19.49
N ALA A 85 10.30 2.12 -19.49
CA ALA A 85 11.57 2.15 -20.21
C ALA A 85 12.59 1.16 -19.67
N THR A 86 12.65 1.00 -18.33
CA THR A 86 13.66 0.17 -17.65
C THR A 86 13.26 -1.31 -17.59
N HIS A 87 11.99 -1.60 -17.29
CA HIS A 87 11.50 -2.95 -17.01
C HIS A 87 10.48 -3.48 -18.01
N GLY A 88 9.91 -2.61 -18.87
CA GLY A 88 8.91 -2.97 -19.87
C GLY A 88 7.52 -3.34 -19.33
N ARG A 89 7.36 -3.46 -18.01
CA ARG A 89 6.15 -3.97 -17.36
C ARG A 89 5.95 -3.46 -15.94
N CYS A 90 4.72 -3.58 -15.45
CA CYS A 90 4.36 -3.51 -14.04
C CYS A 90 3.28 -4.56 -13.79
N ASP A 91 3.51 -5.48 -12.87
CA ASP A 91 2.58 -6.57 -12.54
C ASP A 91 1.85 -6.33 -11.23
N ILE A 92 2.52 -5.70 -10.28
CA ILE A 92 2.02 -5.46 -8.92
C ILE A 92 2.22 -3.99 -8.59
N LEU A 93 1.14 -3.33 -8.20
CA LEU A 93 1.17 -1.97 -7.65
C LEU A 93 0.71 -2.00 -6.20
N VAL A 94 1.60 -1.64 -5.27
CA VAL A 94 1.26 -1.50 -3.84
C VAL A 94 1.18 -0.02 -3.50
N ASN A 95 -0.02 0.46 -3.23
CA ASN A 95 -0.28 1.81 -2.77
C ASN A 95 -0.18 1.87 -1.25
N SER A 96 1.03 2.13 -0.74
CA SER A 96 1.34 2.24 0.70
C SER A 96 1.73 3.66 1.12
N ALA A 97 1.82 4.61 0.20
CA ALA A 97 2.08 6.00 0.53
C ALA A 97 0.85 6.67 1.15
N GLY A 98 1.08 7.48 2.14
CA GLY A 98 0.06 8.28 2.82
C GLY A 98 0.64 8.96 4.06
N HIS A 99 -0.15 9.78 4.70
CA HIS A 99 0.17 10.36 6.01
C HIS A 99 -1.10 10.73 6.76
N THR A 100 -0.94 11.03 8.05
CA THR A 100 -2.04 11.51 8.87
C THR A 100 -1.51 12.37 10.02
N ARG A 101 -2.41 13.10 10.65
CA ARG A 101 -2.18 13.86 11.87
C ARG A 101 -3.33 13.60 12.85
N PRO A 102 -3.06 13.33 14.14
CA PRO A 102 -4.13 13.12 15.12
C PRO A 102 -4.94 14.41 15.33
N VAL A 103 -6.27 14.29 15.20
CA VAL A 103 -7.26 15.27 15.61
C VAL A 103 -8.44 14.48 16.19
N ALA A 104 -8.85 14.80 17.41
CA ALA A 104 -9.97 14.09 18.04
C ALA A 104 -11.25 14.30 17.23
N ALA A 105 -12.10 13.27 17.12
CA ALA A 105 -13.32 13.34 16.32
C ALA A 105 -14.31 14.43 16.80
N ALA A 106 -14.28 14.77 18.09
CA ALA A 106 -15.08 15.84 18.67
C ALA A 106 -14.49 17.26 18.49
N ASP A 107 -13.23 17.35 18.06
CA ASP A 107 -12.55 18.62 17.80
C ASP A 107 -12.77 19.02 16.33
N LEU A 108 -13.96 19.59 16.07
CA LEU A 108 -14.34 19.95 14.70
C LEU A 108 -13.52 21.14 14.17
N ASP A 109 -13.16 22.08 15.03
CA ASP A 109 -12.35 23.25 14.65
C ASP A 109 -10.88 22.87 14.39
N GLY A 110 -10.36 21.90 15.11
CA GLY A 110 -9.00 21.37 14.90
C GLY A 110 -8.83 20.60 13.59
N LEU A 111 -9.92 20.14 12.97
CA LEU A 111 -9.94 19.53 11.63
C LEU A 111 -10.25 20.61 10.59
N THR A 112 -9.28 21.48 10.31
CA THR A 112 -9.44 22.60 9.37
C THR A 112 -9.62 22.15 7.92
N ASP A 113 -10.18 23.03 7.06
CA ASP A 113 -10.38 22.75 5.63
C ASP A 113 -9.06 22.39 4.93
N GLU A 114 -7.96 23.08 5.26
CA GLU A 114 -6.64 22.81 4.68
C GLU A 114 -6.14 21.41 5.06
N LEU A 115 -6.38 20.98 6.30
CA LEU A 115 -6.00 19.65 6.76
C LEU A 115 -6.86 18.56 6.08
N ILE A 116 -8.16 18.82 5.91
CA ILE A 116 -9.07 17.93 5.17
C ILE A 116 -8.56 17.75 3.73
N ASP A 117 -8.30 18.87 3.04
CA ASP A 117 -7.80 18.86 1.66
C ASP A 117 -6.46 18.15 1.53
N GLU A 118 -5.52 18.42 2.44
CA GLU A 118 -4.21 17.76 2.47
C GLU A 118 -4.35 16.24 2.59
N LEU A 119 -5.18 15.78 3.54
CA LEU A 119 -5.35 14.36 3.82
C LEU A 119 -6.10 13.63 2.70
N LEU A 120 -7.15 14.22 2.15
CA LEU A 120 -7.87 13.67 0.99
C LEU A 120 -6.98 13.65 -0.25
N LYS A 121 -6.20 14.70 -0.46
CA LYS A 121 -5.25 14.82 -1.57
C LYS A 121 -4.19 13.71 -1.52
N ALA A 122 -3.65 13.40 -0.35
CA ALA A 122 -2.64 12.37 -0.21
C ALA A 122 -3.23 10.95 -0.19
N ASN A 123 -4.20 10.69 0.72
CA ASN A 123 -4.65 9.32 1.01
C ASN A 123 -5.73 8.79 0.07
N PHE A 124 -6.35 9.65 -0.76
CA PHE A 124 -7.37 9.26 -1.73
C PHE A 124 -6.98 9.66 -3.16
N ARG A 125 -6.91 10.98 -3.47
CA ARG A 125 -6.63 11.46 -4.82
C ARG A 125 -5.26 10.99 -5.32
N GLY A 126 -4.23 11.02 -4.47
CA GLY A 126 -2.87 10.58 -4.82
C GLY A 126 -2.79 9.09 -5.12
N VAL A 127 -3.52 8.27 -4.38
CA VAL A 127 -3.64 6.82 -4.66
C VAL A 127 -4.32 6.59 -6.00
N PHE A 128 -5.44 7.27 -6.26
CA PHE A 128 -6.12 7.18 -7.55
C PHE A 128 -5.24 7.66 -8.72
N ALA A 129 -4.50 8.77 -8.54
CA ALA A 129 -3.56 9.27 -9.54
C ALA A 129 -2.45 8.27 -9.85
N THR A 130 -1.94 7.57 -8.82
CA THR A 130 -0.96 6.49 -8.99
C THR A 130 -1.55 5.33 -9.79
N ILE A 131 -2.75 4.87 -9.44
CA ILE A 131 -3.45 3.82 -10.18
C ILE A 131 -3.60 4.23 -11.65
N ARG A 132 -4.04 5.46 -11.93
CA ARG A 132 -4.21 5.98 -13.28
C ARG A 132 -2.89 5.97 -14.09
N ALA A 133 -1.78 6.34 -13.47
CA ALA A 133 -0.47 6.37 -14.13
C ALA A 133 0.04 4.97 -14.49
N PHE A 134 -0.17 3.99 -13.62
CA PHE A 134 0.34 2.62 -13.80
C PHE A 134 -0.67 1.65 -14.43
N ALA A 135 -1.96 1.99 -14.53
CA ALA A 135 -3.00 1.12 -15.10
C ALA A 135 -2.68 0.61 -16.52
N PRO A 136 -2.09 1.38 -17.45
CA PRO A 136 -1.72 0.85 -18.76
C PRO A 136 -0.72 -0.31 -18.68
N LEU A 137 0.31 -0.21 -17.83
CA LEU A 137 1.32 -1.27 -17.64
C LEU A 137 0.72 -2.49 -16.95
N LEU A 138 -0.11 -2.28 -15.93
CA LEU A 138 -0.82 -3.35 -15.22
C LEU A 138 -1.75 -4.11 -16.15
N LYS A 139 -2.51 -3.43 -17.01
CA LYS A 139 -3.36 -4.09 -18.02
C LYS A 139 -2.55 -4.86 -19.04
N ALA A 140 -1.44 -4.29 -19.50
CA ALA A 140 -0.56 -4.93 -20.49
C ALA A 140 0.13 -6.19 -19.94
N SER A 141 0.29 -6.32 -18.62
CA SER A 141 0.84 -7.54 -17.99
C SER A 141 -0.11 -8.75 -18.09
N GLY A 142 -1.42 -8.52 -18.32
CA GLY A 142 -2.47 -9.54 -18.44
C GLY A 142 -2.88 -10.19 -17.12
N ASP A 143 -2.16 -9.95 -16.03
CA ASP A 143 -2.37 -10.50 -14.70
C ASP A 143 -1.94 -9.48 -13.63
N GLY A 144 -2.42 -8.26 -13.78
CA GLY A 144 -2.09 -7.16 -12.91
C GLY A 144 -2.74 -7.29 -11.52
N LEU A 145 -2.04 -6.80 -10.49
CA LEU A 145 -2.56 -6.68 -9.13
C LEU A 145 -2.36 -5.27 -8.61
N ILE A 146 -3.41 -4.65 -8.12
CA ILE A 146 -3.37 -3.43 -7.33
C ILE A 146 -3.73 -3.78 -5.89
N VAL A 147 -2.84 -3.46 -4.95
CA VAL A 147 -3.10 -3.55 -3.51
C VAL A 147 -3.12 -2.15 -2.92
N ASN A 148 -4.27 -1.75 -2.38
CA ASN A 148 -4.40 -0.48 -1.66
C ASN A 148 -4.23 -0.74 -0.16
N VAL A 149 -3.21 -0.17 0.46
CA VAL A 149 -3.09 -0.18 1.92
C VAL A 149 -4.09 0.83 2.48
N SER A 150 -5.25 0.30 2.88
CA SER A 150 -6.34 1.04 3.49
C SER A 150 -6.16 1.13 5.02
N SER A 151 -7.21 0.95 5.79
CA SER A 151 -7.21 0.93 7.25
C SER A 151 -8.56 0.40 7.76
N ILE A 152 -8.58 -0.21 8.96
CA ILE A 152 -9.85 -0.46 9.67
C ILE A 152 -10.62 0.85 9.91
N ALA A 153 -9.96 1.99 9.96
CA ALA A 153 -10.61 3.31 10.08
C ALA A 153 -11.67 3.56 9.00
N GLY A 154 -11.47 3.04 7.78
CA GLY A 154 -12.39 3.23 6.66
C GLY A 154 -13.78 2.59 6.85
N PHE A 155 -13.94 1.64 7.77
CA PHE A 155 -15.24 1.01 8.03
C PHE A 155 -15.67 1.01 9.50
N THR A 156 -14.74 1.22 10.43
CA THR A 156 -15.09 1.35 11.85
C THR A 156 -15.48 2.78 12.24
N GLY A 157 -15.10 3.77 11.43
CA GLY A 157 -15.26 5.19 11.78
C GLY A 157 -14.27 5.68 12.83
N VAL A 158 -13.35 4.82 13.30
CA VAL A 158 -12.36 5.17 14.33
C VAL A 158 -10.97 5.27 13.71
N GLY A 159 -10.42 6.47 13.70
CA GLY A 159 -9.12 6.75 13.07
C GLY A 159 -8.36 7.89 13.73
N SER A 160 -7.29 8.34 13.12
CA SER A 160 -6.50 9.48 13.58
C SER A 160 -7.23 10.82 13.49
N ASN A 161 -8.14 10.95 12.53
CA ASN A 161 -9.08 12.06 12.33
C ASN A 161 -10.17 11.65 11.32
N LEU A 162 -11.23 12.47 11.18
CA LEU A 162 -12.37 12.14 10.31
C LEU A 162 -12.03 12.23 8.81
N ALA A 163 -11.13 13.11 8.38
CA ALA A 163 -10.72 13.19 6.98
C ALA A 163 -9.93 11.94 6.55
N TYR A 164 -9.09 11.40 7.44
CA TYR A 164 -8.41 10.12 7.20
C TYR A 164 -9.41 8.95 7.11
N VAL A 165 -10.41 8.92 8.00
CA VAL A 165 -11.53 7.94 7.95
C VAL A 165 -12.21 8.01 6.59
N ALA A 166 -12.63 9.21 6.16
CA ALA A 166 -13.30 9.44 4.88
C ALA A 166 -12.43 9.01 3.68
N ALA A 167 -11.13 9.37 3.70
CA ALA A 167 -10.19 8.99 2.65
C ALA A 167 -10.06 7.46 2.50
N LYS A 168 -9.96 6.72 3.61
CA LYS A 168 -9.82 5.26 3.59
C LYS A 168 -11.12 4.56 3.24
N ALA A 169 -12.28 5.05 3.69
CA ALA A 169 -13.59 4.57 3.27
C ALA A 169 -13.79 4.77 1.76
N GLY A 170 -13.51 5.96 1.25
CA GLY A 170 -13.59 6.25 -0.18
C GLY A 170 -12.63 5.39 -1.02
N LEU A 171 -11.41 5.15 -0.52
CA LEU A 171 -10.43 4.29 -1.19
C LEU A 171 -10.94 2.84 -1.33
N ASP A 172 -11.58 2.29 -0.30
CA ASP A 172 -12.15 0.95 -0.32
C ASP A 172 -13.26 0.84 -1.37
N VAL A 173 -14.24 1.76 -1.35
CA VAL A 173 -15.37 1.76 -2.28
C VAL A 173 -14.91 1.95 -3.73
N VAL A 174 -13.97 2.86 -3.97
CA VAL A 174 -13.39 3.08 -5.31
C VAL A 174 -12.57 1.86 -5.75
N GLY A 175 -11.87 1.20 -4.83
CA GLY A 175 -11.17 -0.06 -5.08
C GLY A 175 -12.10 -1.15 -5.61
N ASP A 176 -13.27 -1.32 -5.00
CA ASP A 176 -14.30 -2.29 -5.42
C ASP A 176 -14.84 -1.96 -6.83
N ALA A 177 -15.08 -0.67 -7.11
CA ALA A 177 -15.51 -0.21 -8.44
C ALA A 177 -14.43 -0.46 -9.51
N LEU A 178 -13.17 -0.18 -9.19
CA LEU A 178 -12.04 -0.41 -10.08
C LEU A 178 -11.82 -1.91 -10.34
N ALA A 179 -12.05 -2.76 -9.36
CA ALA A 179 -11.96 -4.21 -9.54
C ALA A 179 -12.90 -4.71 -10.66
N LYS A 180 -14.13 -4.18 -10.72
CA LYS A 180 -15.07 -4.48 -11.82
C LYS A 180 -14.61 -3.88 -13.14
N ALA A 181 -14.14 -2.62 -13.13
CA ALA A 181 -13.80 -1.89 -14.33
C ALA A 181 -12.50 -2.38 -15.01
N LEU A 182 -11.57 -2.95 -14.24
CA LEU A 182 -10.26 -3.39 -14.73
C LEU A 182 -10.18 -4.92 -14.94
N ALA A 183 -11.17 -5.67 -14.50
CA ALA A 183 -11.26 -7.11 -14.74
C ALA A 183 -11.41 -7.42 -16.24
N PRO A 184 -10.92 -8.60 -16.73
CA PRO A 184 -10.16 -9.60 -16.00
C PRO A 184 -8.65 -9.30 -15.90
N ALA A 185 -8.16 -8.23 -16.55
CA ALA A 185 -6.73 -7.96 -16.71
C ALA A 185 -6.04 -7.53 -15.41
N VAL A 186 -6.77 -6.91 -14.47
CA VAL A 186 -6.23 -6.39 -13.22
C VAL A 186 -7.17 -6.68 -12.07
N ARG A 187 -6.64 -7.25 -11.00
CA ARG A 187 -7.31 -7.42 -9.71
C ARG A 187 -7.03 -6.20 -8.83
N VAL A 188 -8.01 -5.77 -8.05
CA VAL A 188 -7.86 -4.67 -7.09
C VAL A 188 -8.35 -5.15 -5.72
N VAL A 189 -7.50 -5.04 -4.70
CA VAL A 189 -7.80 -5.50 -3.34
C VAL A 189 -7.33 -4.43 -2.34
N SER A 190 -8.15 -4.12 -1.36
CA SER A 190 -7.75 -3.33 -0.21
C SER A 190 -7.21 -4.25 0.91
N VAL A 191 -6.09 -3.87 1.51
CA VAL A 191 -5.61 -4.47 2.76
C VAL A 191 -5.80 -3.43 3.85
N SER A 192 -6.54 -3.79 4.90
CA SER A 192 -6.97 -2.86 5.96
C SER A 192 -6.31 -3.21 7.30
N PRO A 193 -5.12 -2.63 7.59
CA PRO A 193 -4.47 -2.85 8.87
C PRO A 193 -5.20 -2.19 10.03
N GLY A 194 -5.02 -2.77 11.23
CA GLY A 194 -5.27 -2.11 12.50
C GLY A 194 -4.12 -1.19 12.91
N ALA A 195 -3.82 -1.15 14.22
CA ALA A 195 -2.64 -0.47 14.71
C ALA A 195 -1.38 -1.28 14.35
N VAL A 196 -0.46 -0.65 13.63
CA VAL A 196 0.81 -1.26 13.19
C VAL A 196 1.98 -0.47 13.77
N GLU A 197 3.03 -1.18 14.19
CA GLU A 197 4.26 -0.58 14.68
C GLU A 197 4.97 0.19 13.57
N SER A 198 4.90 1.52 13.64
CA SER A 198 5.49 2.40 12.64
C SER A 198 5.50 3.84 13.14
N ALA A 199 6.27 4.70 12.47
CA ALA A 199 6.26 6.15 12.69
C ALA A 199 5.13 6.86 11.91
N PHE A 200 4.15 6.15 11.35
CA PHE A 200 3.10 6.71 10.49
C PHE A 200 2.22 7.74 11.21
N VAL A 201 1.88 7.51 12.46
CA VAL A 201 1.12 8.46 13.28
C VAL A 201 2.07 9.11 14.29
N PRO A 202 2.33 10.41 14.17
CA PRO A 202 3.21 11.12 15.10
C PRO A 202 2.73 11.02 16.56
N GLY A 203 3.67 11.00 17.52
CA GLY A 203 3.39 11.03 18.95
C GLY A 203 2.96 9.68 19.58
N ARG A 204 3.00 8.57 18.85
CA ARG A 204 2.67 7.23 19.35
C ARG A 204 3.91 6.50 19.87
N GLY A 205 4.18 6.64 21.19
CA GLY A 205 5.26 5.95 21.90
C GLY A 205 4.84 4.58 22.47
N ASP A 206 5.66 4.06 23.40
CA ASP A 206 5.48 2.69 23.96
C ASP A 206 4.20 2.56 24.79
N GLU A 207 3.75 3.60 25.49
CA GLU A 207 2.47 3.61 26.18
C GLU A 207 1.30 3.36 25.21
N PHE A 208 1.31 4.04 24.05
CA PHE A 208 0.30 3.79 23.03
C PHE A 208 0.36 2.35 22.52
N LYS A 209 1.55 1.80 22.29
CA LYS A 209 1.72 0.41 21.83
C LYS A 209 1.15 -0.56 22.85
N GLY A 210 1.45 -0.37 24.14
CA GLY A 210 0.92 -1.18 25.23
C GLY A 210 -0.61 -1.15 25.31
N LYS A 211 -1.21 0.05 25.21
CA LYS A 211 -2.67 0.22 25.18
C LYS A 211 -3.30 -0.46 23.97
N MET A 212 -2.68 -0.36 22.80
CA MET A 212 -3.19 -1.02 21.59
C MET A 212 -3.10 -2.54 21.70
N ALA A 213 -1.98 -3.08 22.22
CA ALA A 213 -1.82 -4.50 22.46
C ALA A 213 -2.88 -5.06 23.43
N ALA A 214 -3.10 -4.36 24.54
CA ALA A 214 -4.09 -4.77 25.56
C ALA A 214 -5.53 -4.84 25.05
N THR A 215 -5.87 -4.05 24.02
CA THR A 215 -7.22 -3.99 23.41
C THR A 215 -7.31 -4.70 22.06
N THR A 216 -6.30 -5.43 21.66
CA THR A 216 -6.31 -6.27 20.45
C THR A 216 -6.47 -7.72 20.86
N PRO A 217 -7.46 -8.48 20.32
CA PRO A 217 -7.69 -9.88 20.70
C PRO A 217 -6.46 -10.79 20.60
N LEU A 218 -5.58 -10.57 19.60
CA LEU A 218 -4.32 -11.34 19.50
C LEU A 218 -3.22 -10.86 20.47
N GLY A 219 -3.50 -9.93 21.39
CA GLY A 219 -2.61 -9.53 22.50
C GLY A 219 -1.36 -8.75 22.08
N ARG A 220 -1.27 -8.28 20.85
CA ARG A 220 -0.13 -7.49 20.36
C ARG A 220 -0.54 -6.44 19.36
N ILE A 221 0.32 -5.45 19.15
CA ILE A 221 0.23 -4.55 18.01
C ILE A 221 0.66 -5.30 16.73
N GLY A 222 0.08 -4.95 15.58
CA GLY A 222 0.50 -5.49 14.29
C GLY A 222 1.92 -5.06 13.93
N LEU A 223 2.64 -5.91 13.22
CA LEU A 223 3.94 -5.59 12.62
C LEU A 223 3.75 -5.26 11.14
N PRO A 224 4.65 -4.47 10.52
CA PRO A 224 4.65 -4.27 9.07
C PRO A 224 4.65 -5.59 8.29
N GLU A 225 5.32 -6.61 8.82
CA GLU A 225 5.42 -7.96 8.26
C GLU A 225 4.09 -8.70 8.23
N ASP A 226 3.16 -8.46 9.16
CA ASP A 226 1.82 -9.04 9.14
C ASP A 226 1.03 -8.55 7.91
N VAL A 227 1.13 -7.26 7.62
CA VAL A 227 0.50 -6.65 6.45
C VAL A 227 1.19 -7.10 5.16
N ALA A 228 2.51 -7.12 5.14
CA ALA A 228 3.32 -7.55 4.01
C ALA A 228 3.08 -9.03 3.64
N ALA A 229 2.84 -9.91 4.62
CA ALA A 229 2.49 -11.31 4.39
C ALA A 229 1.15 -11.45 3.64
N THR A 230 0.17 -10.60 3.94
CA THR A 230 -1.10 -10.57 3.21
C THR A 230 -0.91 -10.08 1.76
N ILE A 231 -0.06 -9.06 1.55
CA ILE A 231 0.27 -8.56 0.21
C ILE A 231 0.99 -9.64 -0.61
N GLU A 232 1.90 -10.38 0.00
CA GLU A 232 2.55 -11.53 -0.61
C GLU A 232 1.54 -12.59 -1.03
N ALA A 233 0.64 -12.99 -0.12
CA ALA A 233 -0.39 -14.00 -0.41
C ALA A 233 -1.30 -13.58 -1.57
N LEU A 234 -1.69 -12.29 -1.64
CA LEU A 234 -2.45 -11.73 -2.77
C LEU A 234 -1.67 -11.79 -4.09
N SER A 235 -0.36 -11.66 -4.03
CA SER A 235 0.53 -11.70 -5.20
C SER A 235 0.79 -13.14 -5.68
N THR A 236 0.59 -14.14 -4.82
CA THR A 236 0.95 -15.54 -5.06
C THR A 236 -0.26 -16.47 -5.02
N THR A 237 -0.76 -16.81 -3.83
CA THR A 237 -1.74 -17.87 -3.60
C THR A 237 -3.20 -17.42 -3.67
N LEU A 238 -3.51 -16.18 -3.30
CA LEU A 238 -4.88 -15.64 -3.29
C LEU A 238 -5.29 -15.07 -4.66
N ARG A 239 -5.20 -15.88 -5.71
CA ARG A 239 -5.39 -15.45 -7.10
C ARG A 239 -6.86 -15.18 -7.49
N PHE A 240 -7.82 -15.73 -6.76
CA PHE A 240 -9.26 -15.57 -7.02
C PHE A 240 -9.90 -14.52 -6.11
N VAL A 241 -9.09 -13.55 -5.63
CA VAL A 241 -9.54 -12.45 -4.75
C VAL A 241 -9.43 -11.12 -5.49
N THR A 242 -10.55 -10.41 -5.64
CA THR A 242 -10.63 -9.04 -6.17
C THR A 242 -11.90 -8.35 -5.66
N GLY A 243 -11.96 -7.01 -5.66
CA GLY A 243 -13.13 -6.24 -5.27
C GLY A 243 -13.55 -6.47 -3.81
N THR A 244 -12.58 -6.53 -2.91
CA THR A 244 -12.83 -6.75 -1.48
C THR A 244 -11.72 -6.13 -0.64
N ARG A 245 -11.94 -6.12 0.68
CA ARG A 245 -10.92 -5.76 1.67
C ARG A 245 -10.54 -6.98 2.50
N ILE A 246 -9.25 -7.11 2.80
CA ILE A 246 -8.71 -8.08 3.76
C ILE A 246 -8.28 -7.32 5.00
N VAL A 247 -8.88 -7.66 6.13
CA VAL A 247 -8.58 -7.03 7.43
C VAL A 247 -7.39 -7.72 8.07
N VAL A 248 -6.39 -6.94 8.50
CA VAL A 248 -5.15 -7.40 9.14
C VAL A 248 -4.95 -6.61 10.44
N ASP A 249 -5.69 -6.92 11.47
CA ASP A 249 -5.76 -6.10 12.69
C ASP A 249 -5.74 -6.87 14.01
N GLY A 250 -5.55 -8.20 13.95
CA GLY A 250 -5.57 -9.05 15.13
C GLY A 250 -6.94 -9.13 15.84
N GLY A 251 -8.02 -8.84 15.12
CA GLY A 251 -9.39 -8.82 15.64
C GLY A 251 -9.80 -7.49 16.29
N ARG A 252 -8.98 -6.45 16.14
CA ARG A 252 -9.17 -5.16 16.83
C ARG A 252 -10.49 -4.44 16.47
N HIS A 253 -11.06 -4.70 15.30
CA HIS A 253 -12.32 -4.07 14.85
C HIS A 253 -13.57 -4.72 15.47
N LEU A 254 -13.44 -5.85 16.11
CA LEU A 254 -14.51 -6.55 16.82
C LEU A 254 -14.82 -5.86 18.16
#